data_c51adfdf6a96efed876ffef53c4a96a9
#
_entry.id   c51adfdf6a96efed876ffef53c4a96a9
#
_cell.length_a   1.000
_cell.length_b   1.000
_cell.length_c   1.000
_cell.angle_alpha   90.00
_cell.angle_beta   90.00
_cell.angle_gamma   90.00
#
_symmetry.space_group_name_H-M   'P 1'
#
loop_
_entity.id
_entity.type
_entity.pdbx_description
1 polymer ?
#
loop_
_entity_poly.entity_id
_entity_poly.type
_entity_poly.pdbx_seq_one_letter_code
_entity_poly.pdbx_strand_id
1 'polypeptide(L)' 'MKTISVTWRGDNLREVIDTIGLHPSAKKWTWEEYEDVVRREGLKVFTGASKVMVAVGDTIINSAGVITVLHP' A
#
# COMPACT_ATOMS: atom_id res chain seq x y z
N MET A 1 10.05 -14.63 12.10
CA MET A 1 9.22 -13.53 11.62
C MET A 1 9.68 -13.08 10.26
N LYS A 2 8.74 -12.77 9.40
CA LYS A 2 9.06 -12.42 8.02
C LYS A 2 8.88 -10.92 7.81
N THR A 3 9.91 -10.27 7.27
CA THR A 3 9.84 -8.86 6.87
C THR A 3 9.84 -8.80 5.36
N ILE A 4 8.85 -8.13 4.80
CA ILE A 4 8.75 -7.91 3.35
C ILE A 4 8.62 -6.41 3.09
N SER A 5 9.07 -5.98 1.93
CA SER A 5 9.02 -4.58 1.56
C SER A 5 8.73 -4.42 0.07
N VAL A 6 8.20 -3.25 -0.28
CA VAL A 6 7.91 -2.90 -1.66
C VAL A 6 8.09 -1.40 -1.82
N THR A 7 8.65 -0.99 -2.97
CA THR A 7 8.73 0.43 -3.33
C THR A 7 7.55 0.77 -4.24
N TRP A 8 6.81 1.81 -3.88
CA TRP A 8 5.68 2.28 -4.68
C TRP A 8 6.19 3.01 -5.92
N ARG A 9 5.85 2.49 -7.09
CA ARG A 9 6.28 3.06 -8.37
C ARG A 9 5.16 3.73 -9.16
N GLY A 10 3.96 3.70 -8.62
CA GLY A 10 2.78 4.27 -9.30
C GLY A 10 2.00 3.27 -10.14
N ASP A 11 2.60 2.14 -10.50
CA ASP A 11 1.99 1.13 -11.37
C ASP A 11 1.99 -0.28 -10.77
N ASN A 12 2.47 -0.44 -9.56
CA ASN A 12 2.60 -1.75 -8.91
C ASN A 12 1.68 -1.90 -7.69
N LEU A 13 0.45 -1.44 -7.82
CA LEU A 13 -0.51 -1.47 -6.70
C LEU A 13 -0.75 -2.88 -6.16
N ARG A 14 -0.86 -3.88 -7.03
CA ARG A 14 -1.08 -5.26 -6.60
C ARG A 14 0.06 -5.78 -5.74
N GLU A 15 1.29 -5.42 -6.10
CA GLU A 15 2.47 -5.78 -5.33
C GLU A 15 2.43 -5.14 -3.94
N VAL A 16 2.02 -3.88 -3.86
CA VAL A 16 1.86 -3.17 -2.59
C VAL A 16 0.80 -3.85 -1.73
N ILE A 17 -0.35 -4.16 -2.31
CA ILE A 17 -1.46 -4.78 -1.58
C ILE A 17 -1.06 -6.16 -1.06
N ASP A 18 -0.31 -6.94 -1.84
CA ASP A 18 0.21 -8.23 -1.39
C ASP A 18 1.15 -8.05 -0.20
N THR A 19 1.94 -7.00 -0.22
CA THR A 19 2.89 -6.72 0.87
C THR A 19 2.16 -6.36 2.16
N ILE A 20 1.12 -5.54 2.09
CA ILE A 20 0.40 -5.11 3.29
C ILE A 20 -0.74 -6.05 3.68
N GLY A 21 -1.07 -7.02 2.82
CA GLY A 21 -2.09 -8.01 3.13
C GLY A 21 -3.53 -7.53 2.98
N LEU A 22 -3.75 -6.36 2.38
CA LEU A 22 -5.08 -5.80 2.17
C LEU A 22 -5.50 -6.03 0.72
N HIS A 23 -6.66 -6.63 0.52
CA HIS A 23 -7.18 -6.88 -0.82
C HIS A 23 -8.38 -5.97 -1.10
N PRO A 24 -8.48 -5.37 -2.30
CA PRO A 24 -9.59 -4.45 -2.60
C PRO A 24 -10.96 -5.08 -2.51
N SER A 25 -11.08 -6.38 -2.72
CA SER A 25 -12.37 -7.08 -2.58
C SER A 25 -12.94 -6.97 -1.16
N ALA A 26 -12.10 -6.76 -0.15
CA ALA A 26 -12.57 -6.55 1.21
C ALA A 26 -13.36 -5.25 1.35
N LYS A 27 -13.17 -4.32 0.43
CA LYS A 27 -13.91 -3.04 0.36
C LYS A 27 -14.93 -3.03 -0.76
N LYS A 28 -15.20 -4.19 -1.37
CA LYS A 28 -16.14 -4.35 -2.48
C LYS A 28 -15.75 -3.57 -3.73
N TRP A 29 -14.47 -3.32 -3.91
CA TRP A 29 -13.94 -2.66 -5.10
C TRP A 29 -13.27 -3.69 -6.01
N THR A 30 -13.35 -3.45 -7.32
CA THR A 30 -12.53 -4.18 -8.28
C THR A 30 -11.12 -3.59 -8.27
N TRP A 31 -10.16 -4.34 -8.83
CA TRP A 31 -8.80 -3.82 -8.98
C TRP A 31 -8.79 -2.52 -9.80
N GLU A 32 -9.59 -2.47 -10.86
CA GLU A 32 -9.66 -1.30 -11.73
C GLU A 32 -10.18 -0.08 -10.98
N GLU A 33 -11.21 -0.25 -10.17
CA GLU A 33 -11.76 0.83 -9.35
C GLU A 33 -10.74 1.33 -8.34
N TYR A 34 -10.05 0.42 -7.68
CA TYR A 34 -9.03 0.77 -6.69
C TYR A 34 -7.85 1.50 -7.35
N GLU A 35 -7.36 0.98 -8.47
CA GLU A 35 -6.28 1.62 -9.20
C GLU A 35 -6.65 3.03 -9.65
N ASP A 36 -7.90 3.24 -10.05
CA ASP A 36 -8.39 4.55 -10.45
C ASP A 36 -8.43 5.53 -9.26
N VAL A 37 -8.91 5.07 -8.11
CA VAL A 37 -8.93 5.89 -6.88
C VAL A 37 -7.50 6.26 -6.46
N VAL A 38 -6.59 5.32 -6.49
CA VAL A 38 -5.18 5.57 -6.15
C VAL A 38 -4.55 6.57 -7.12
N ARG A 39 -4.89 6.48 -8.39
CA ARG A 39 -4.37 7.40 -9.40
C ARG A 39 -4.87 8.83 -9.18
N ARG A 40 -6.12 8.99 -8.74
CA ARG A 40 -6.72 10.31 -8.53
C ARG A 40 -6.38 10.89 -7.16
N GLU A 41 -6.38 10.08 -6.12
CA GLU A 41 -6.27 10.54 -4.74
C GLU A 41 -4.96 10.17 -4.06
N GLY A 42 -4.15 9.33 -4.70
CA GLY A 42 -2.91 8.83 -4.12
C GLY A 42 -3.10 7.57 -3.32
N LEU A 43 -2.00 6.89 -3.02
CA LEU A 43 -2.00 5.65 -2.25
C LEU A 43 -1.93 6.00 -0.76
N LYS A 44 -2.81 5.39 0.02
CA LYS A 44 -2.84 5.55 1.47
C LYS A 44 -2.76 4.18 2.13
N VAL A 45 -1.94 4.07 3.16
CA VAL A 45 -1.82 2.83 3.93
C VAL A 45 -2.04 3.13 5.41
N PHE A 46 -2.49 2.13 6.15
CA PHE A 46 -2.66 2.26 7.59
C PHE A 46 -1.39 1.81 8.30
N THR A 47 -0.86 2.66 9.18
CA THR A 47 0.28 2.33 10.03
C THR A 47 -0.19 2.42 11.48
N GLY A 48 -0.71 1.32 11.99
CA GLY A 48 -1.35 1.34 13.31
C GLY A 48 -2.67 2.09 13.26
N ALA A 49 -2.84 3.14 14.05
CA ALA A 49 -4.08 3.91 14.10
C ALA A 49 -4.14 5.05 13.09
N SER A 50 -3.06 5.29 12.36
CA SER A 50 -2.95 6.43 11.44
C SER A 50 -2.97 6.01 9.99
N LYS A 51 -3.49 6.88 9.15
CA LYS A 51 -3.47 6.71 7.70
C LYS A 51 -2.34 7.56 7.14
N VAL A 52 -1.44 6.96 6.36
CA VAL A 52 -0.26 7.62 5.82
C VAL A 52 -0.35 7.63 4.29
N MET A 53 -0.10 8.80 3.70
CA MET A 53 -0.01 8.94 2.25
C MET A 53 1.34 8.43 1.77
N VAL A 54 1.33 7.60 0.73
CA VAL A 54 2.54 7.04 0.12
C VAL A 54 2.75 7.72 -1.22
N ALA A 55 3.91 8.34 -1.39
CA ALA A 55 4.30 8.96 -2.66
C ALA A 55 5.08 7.97 -3.51
N VAL A 56 5.14 8.21 -4.81
CA VAL A 56 5.98 7.40 -5.71
C VAL A 56 7.43 7.50 -5.26
N GLY A 57 8.08 6.37 -5.09
CA GLY A 57 9.45 6.29 -4.58
C GLY A 57 9.54 5.90 -3.11
N ASP A 58 8.44 6.01 -2.36
CA ASP A 58 8.41 5.59 -0.96
C ASP A 58 8.44 4.07 -0.85
N THR A 59 9.07 3.58 0.20
CA THR A 59 9.15 2.14 0.47
C THR A 59 8.21 1.77 1.62
N ILE A 60 7.39 0.76 1.41
CA ILE A 60 6.47 0.23 2.42
C ILE A 60 7.05 -1.06 2.96
N ILE A 61 7.15 -1.16 4.28
CA ILE A 61 7.73 -2.32 4.96
C ILE A 61 6.65 -2.95 5.83
N ASN A 62 6.47 -4.25 5.69
CA ASN A 62 5.60 -5.04 6.59
C ASN A 62 6.50 -5.99 7.38
N SER A 63 6.61 -5.74 8.67
CA SER A 63 7.38 -6.59 9.58
C SER A 63 6.42 -7.10 10.65
N ALA A 64 6.10 -8.39 10.59
CA ALA A 64 5.19 -9.04 11.54
C ALA A 64 3.83 -8.33 11.66
N GLY A 65 3.31 -7.81 10.56
CA GLY A 65 2.03 -7.10 10.52
C GLY A 65 2.12 -5.60 10.82
N VAL A 66 3.30 -5.13 11.17
CA VAL A 66 3.52 -3.69 11.41
C VAL A 66 3.95 -3.02 10.11
N ILE A 67 3.20 -2.04 9.68
CA ILE A 67 3.45 -1.34 8.42
C ILE A 67 4.21 -0.05 8.70
N THR A 68 5.30 0.15 7.98
CA THR A 68 6.12 1.36 8.06
C THR A 68 6.33 1.90 6.65
N VAL A 69 6.31 3.22 6.50
CA VAL A 69 6.56 3.88 5.22
C VAL A 69 7.83 4.71 5.36
N LEU A 70 8.79 4.47 4.46
CA LEU A 70 10.05 5.20 4.44
C LEU A 70 10.09 6.07 3.18
N HIS A 71 10.40 7.34 3.36
CA HIS A 71 10.61 8.26 2.25
C HIS A 71 12.06 8.18 1.77
N PRO A 72 12.31 8.38 0.47
CA PRO A 72 13.67 8.32 -0.06
C PRO A 72 14.56 9.46 0.45
#